data_2adf1ef9251752dccb0473ed0fcca04c
#
_entry.id   2adf1ef9251752dccb0473ed0fcca04c
#
_cell.length_a   1.000
_cell.length_b   1.000
_cell.length_c   1.000
_cell.angle_alpha   90.00
_cell.angle_beta   90.00
_cell.angle_gamma   90.00
#
_symmetry.space_group_name_H-M   'P 1'
#
loop_
_entity.id
_entity.type
_entity.pdbx_description
1 polymer ?
#
loop_
_entity_poly.entity_id
_entity_poly.type
_entity_poly.pdbx_seq_one_letter_code
_entity_poly.pdbx_strand_id
1 'polypeptide(L)'
;MKNFNYHSLAICLGLLGASSTFSIAHAQLMFSQYVDGSSNRKGLEIYNPDATTVNLADYEIQQFNNGGTVKTAAFPLQGALASKQKYLIGRSELQTQLGNKVNQVAGLSFNGDDAIVLLYRGTPVDRFGRIGERPTSGWGTTVYSVANSFKRVQTDNPVISVDPTSPFDLDQSWQAWSDRNDFSNLSGSTTTLPVNESVSCSSADTPIANLAQSTQNQNYTIRGVITADYRYSNGFSGFYIQTPDSKATPNVSNAIFVYIPASSAVKGGQIGDEVILRGRLTNYQNQLQIDQLQQDIQTCNQNMASLIQPLDLNLPFTSLTDNTGNTPKRYQGMLVKLPQTLTVSENYNFGRYGELSLSLGRLFIPTNLYPALSNEAKALAQQNLLSKIIFDDGYNNQNQIGR
;
A
#
# COMPACT_ATOMS: atom_id res chain seq x y z
N MET A 1 16.94 18.22 4.12
CA MET A 1 17.12 17.22 5.18
C MET A 1 16.55 15.93 4.66
N LYS A 2 17.38 14.90 4.45
CA LYS A 2 16.93 13.61 3.88
C LYS A 2 16.32 12.77 4.99
N ASN A 3 15.06 12.42 4.84
CA ASN A 3 14.39 11.45 5.72
C ASN A 3 14.97 10.08 5.43
N PHE A 4 15.79 9.57 6.34
CA PHE A 4 16.15 8.15 6.36
C PHE A 4 15.19 7.45 7.31
N ASN A 5 14.27 6.70 6.73
CA ASN A 5 13.44 5.77 7.49
C ASN A 5 14.24 4.52 7.75
N TYR A 6 14.59 4.28 8.99
CA TYR A 6 15.22 3.03 9.43
C TYR A 6 14.14 2.09 9.92
N HIS A 7 13.81 1.12 9.10
CA HIS A 7 13.05 -0.03 9.55
C HIS A 7 13.74 -1.29 9.08
N SER A 8 14.11 -2.10 10.02
CA SER A 8 14.44 -3.52 9.92
C SER A 8 15.57 -3.87 8.97
N LEU A 9 16.53 -4.57 9.48
CA LEU A 9 17.59 -5.36 8.84
C LEU A 9 17.63 -5.26 7.30
N ALA A 10 18.02 -4.09 6.77
CA ALA A 10 18.32 -3.93 5.36
C ALA A 10 19.82 -4.16 5.17
N ILE A 11 20.18 -5.36 4.69
CA ILE A 11 21.52 -5.64 4.21
C ILE A 11 21.60 -5.08 2.81
N CYS A 12 22.20 -3.89 2.66
CA CYS A 12 22.66 -3.40 1.36
C CYS A 12 23.96 -4.10 0.99
N LEU A 13 23.87 -5.18 0.21
CA LEU A 13 25.00 -5.64 -0.60
C LEU A 13 24.96 -4.86 -1.91
N GLY A 14 25.90 -3.93 -2.11
CA GLY A 14 26.12 -3.29 -3.39
C GLY A 14 26.60 -4.31 -4.42
N LEU A 15 25.70 -4.83 -5.23
CA LEU A 15 26.04 -5.40 -6.54
C LEU A 15 25.71 -4.32 -7.58
N LEU A 16 26.76 -3.82 -8.25
CA LEU A 16 26.65 -3.14 -9.52
C LEU A 16 26.11 -4.15 -10.54
N GLY A 17 24.79 -4.22 -10.64
CA GLY A 17 24.07 -4.95 -11.67
C GLY A 17 23.22 -3.96 -12.43
N ALA A 18 23.30 -3.96 -13.74
CA ALA A 18 22.52 -3.15 -14.64
C ALA A 18 21.05 -3.11 -14.19
N SER A 19 20.56 -1.91 -13.86
CA SER A 19 19.15 -1.65 -13.54
C SER A 19 18.34 -1.83 -14.83
N SER A 20 17.89 -3.06 -15.09
CA SER A 20 16.68 -3.22 -15.88
C SER A 20 15.54 -2.72 -14.99
N THR A 21 15.10 -1.49 -15.23
CA THR A 21 13.83 -0.99 -14.69
C THR A 21 12.74 -1.85 -15.32
N PHE A 22 12.37 -2.94 -14.66
CA PHE A 22 11.06 -3.52 -14.88
C PHE A 22 10.05 -2.49 -14.33
N SER A 23 9.57 -1.62 -15.22
CA SER A 23 8.30 -0.96 -15.00
C SER A 23 7.27 -2.07 -14.85
N ILE A 24 6.91 -2.39 -13.62
CA ILE A 24 5.66 -3.09 -13.37
C ILE A 24 4.61 -2.08 -13.87
N ALA A 25 4.03 -2.35 -15.03
CA ALA A 25 2.89 -1.61 -15.52
C ALA A 25 1.77 -1.84 -14.49
N HIS A 26 1.65 -0.92 -13.54
CA HIS A 26 0.48 -0.89 -12.67
C HIS A 26 -0.73 -0.54 -13.53
N ALA A 27 -1.84 -1.23 -13.27
CA ALA A 27 -3.14 -0.89 -13.81
C ALA A 27 -3.36 0.63 -13.70
N GLN A 28 -3.24 1.32 -14.81
CA GLN A 28 -3.38 2.76 -14.81
C GLN A 28 -4.81 3.10 -15.17
N LEU A 29 -5.67 3.22 -14.13
CA LEU A 29 -7.01 3.75 -14.31
C LEU A 29 -6.94 5.12 -14.98
N MET A 30 -7.97 5.43 -15.77
CA MET A 30 -8.05 6.71 -16.45
C MET A 30 -9.49 7.25 -16.49
N PHE A 31 -9.61 8.55 -16.65
CA PHE A 31 -10.88 9.16 -16.96
C PHE A 31 -11.31 8.79 -18.39
N SER A 32 -12.45 8.15 -18.53
CA SER A 32 -13.06 7.85 -19.83
C SER A 32 -14.09 8.90 -20.25
N GLN A 33 -14.76 9.55 -19.28
CA GLN A 33 -15.71 10.62 -19.55
C GLN A 33 -15.65 11.71 -18.47
N TYR A 34 -15.79 12.94 -18.92
CA TYR A 34 -15.98 14.16 -18.13
C TYR A 34 -17.38 14.68 -18.40
N VAL A 35 -18.17 14.86 -17.35
CA VAL A 35 -19.59 15.21 -17.46
C VAL A 35 -19.87 16.54 -16.75
N ASP A 36 -20.24 17.56 -17.52
CA ASP A 36 -20.74 18.83 -17.02
C ASP A 36 -22.15 19.13 -17.57
N GLY A 37 -23.10 18.28 -17.18
CA GLY A 37 -24.49 18.39 -17.52
C GLY A 37 -25.16 19.60 -16.87
N SER A 38 -26.29 20.04 -17.43
CA SER A 38 -27.09 21.10 -16.85
C SER A 38 -27.65 20.73 -15.47
N SER A 39 -28.04 21.72 -14.65
CA SER A 39 -28.61 21.51 -13.32
C SER A 39 -27.70 20.69 -12.39
N ASN A 40 -26.38 20.99 -12.40
CA ASN A 40 -25.37 20.35 -11.56
C ASN A 40 -25.20 18.81 -11.74
N ARG A 41 -25.65 18.26 -12.88
CA ARG A 41 -25.44 16.85 -13.20
C ARG A 41 -24.01 16.61 -13.63
N LYS A 42 -23.09 16.63 -12.65
CA LYS A 42 -21.65 16.47 -12.85
C LYS A 42 -21.20 15.06 -12.51
N GLY A 43 -20.25 14.55 -13.28
CA GLY A 43 -19.68 13.22 -13.06
C GLY A 43 -18.33 13.02 -13.75
N LEU A 44 -17.63 11.99 -13.32
CA LEU A 44 -16.40 11.49 -13.93
C LEU A 44 -16.54 9.97 -14.07
N GLU A 45 -16.41 9.49 -15.29
CA GLU A 45 -16.35 8.06 -15.53
C GLU A 45 -14.88 7.62 -15.61
N ILE A 46 -14.53 6.62 -14.84
CA ILE A 46 -13.20 6.03 -14.76
C ILE A 46 -13.26 4.67 -15.45
N TYR A 47 -12.25 4.35 -16.24
CA TYR A 47 -12.11 3.09 -16.96
C TYR A 47 -10.88 2.32 -16.48
N ASN A 48 -11.01 1.00 -16.34
CA ASN A 48 -9.91 0.09 -16.12
C ASN A 48 -9.47 -0.55 -17.44
N PRO A 49 -8.39 -0.09 -18.08
CA PRO A 49 -7.91 -0.65 -19.34
C PRO A 49 -7.20 -1.98 -19.19
N ASP A 50 -6.86 -2.40 -17.98
CA ASP A 50 -6.07 -3.59 -17.73
C ASP A 50 -6.86 -4.90 -17.78
N ALA A 51 -6.11 -6.00 -17.83
CA ALA A 51 -6.66 -7.35 -17.79
C ALA A 51 -7.01 -7.83 -16.38
N THR A 52 -6.68 -7.05 -15.33
CA THR A 52 -6.87 -7.41 -13.92
C THR A 52 -7.85 -6.48 -13.21
N THR A 53 -8.48 -6.98 -12.16
CA THR A 53 -9.29 -6.15 -11.25
C THR A 53 -8.41 -5.23 -10.45
N VAL A 54 -8.80 -3.96 -10.31
CA VAL A 54 -8.09 -2.91 -9.59
C VAL A 54 -8.83 -2.57 -8.30
N ASN A 55 -8.10 -2.40 -7.20
CA ASN A 55 -8.65 -1.89 -5.95
C ASN A 55 -8.76 -0.36 -6.03
N LEU A 56 -9.98 0.15 -5.95
CA LEU A 56 -10.25 1.58 -6.04
C LEU A 56 -9.82 2.35 -4.79
N ALA A 57 -9.66 1.71 -3.65
CA ALA A 57 -9.18 2.36 -2.43
C ALA A 57 -7.72 2.89 -2.56
N ASP A 58 -6.98 2.44 -3.57
CA ASP A 58 -5.66 2.99 -3.90
C ASP A 58 -5.72 4.30 -4.69
N TYR A 59 -6.91 4.72 -5.09
CA TYR A 59 -7.11 5.87 -5.96
C TYR A 59 -7.90 6.99 -5.28
N GLU A 60 -7.52 8.21 -5.62
CA GLU A 60 -8.19 9.43 -5.18
C GLU A 60 -8.33 10.39 -6.35
N ILE A 61 -9.48 11.06 -6.45
CA ILE A 61 -9.65 12.20 -7.34
C ILE A 61 -9.42 13.47 -6.54
N GLN A 62 -8.55 14.35 -7.01
CA GLN A 62 -8.37 15.70 -6.47
C GLN A 62 -8.88 16.76 -7.44
N GLN A 63 -9.56 17.76 -6.91
CA GLN A 63 -10.09 18.90 -7.65
C GLN A 63 -9.40 20.20 -7.25
N PHE A 64 -9.06 21.01 -8.25
CA PHE A 64 -8.37 22.29 -8.12
C PHE A 64 -9.19 23.35 -8.85
N ASN A 65 -9.92 24.18 -8.11
CA ASN A 65 -10.84 25.12 -8.70
C ASN A 65 -10.16 26.44 -9.08
N ASN A 66 -10.66 27.04 -10.17
CA ASN A 66 -10.36 28.40 -10.57
C ASN A 66 -8.85 28.70 -10.73
N GLY A 67 -8.06 27.76 -11.22
CA GLY A 67 -6.63 27.92 -11.40
C GLY A 67 -5.82 27.86 -10.11
N GLY A 68 -6.41 27.36 -9.03
CA GLY A 68 -5.70 27.14 -7.76
C GLY A 68 -4.62 26.07 -7.87
N THR A 69 -3.56 26.20 -7.05
CA THR A 69 -2.49 25.20 -6.91
C THR A 69 -2.67 24.33 -5.67
N VAL A 70 -3.63 24.67 -4.81
CA VAL A 70 -4.01 23.90 -3.64
C VAL A 70 -5.33 23.19 -3.95
N LYS A 71 -5.41 21.89 -3.63
CA LYS A 71 -6.65 21.13 -3.86
C LYS A 71 -7.81 21.71 -3.05
N THR A 72 -8.95 21.86 -3.70
CA THR A 72 -10.19 22.35 -3.09
C THR A 72 -11.05 21.21 -2.54
N ALA A 73 -10.92 20.00 -3.14
CA ALA A 73 -11.61 18.81 -2.70
C ALA A 73 -10.80 17.55 -3.04
N ALA A 74 -11.05 16.49 -2.29
CA ALA A 74 -10.49 15.15 -2.55
C ALA A 74 -11.58 14.10 -2.35
N PHE A 75 -11.61 13.12 -3.25
CA PHE A 75 -12.61 12.06 -3.30
C PHE A 75 -11.91 10.71 -3.39
N PRO A 76 -11.60 10.06 -2.26
CA PRO A 76 -11.12 8.68 -2.26
C PRO A 76 -12.15 7.77 -2.93
N LEU A 77 -11.69 6.90 -3.83
CA LEU A 77 -12.56 5.94 -4.51
C LEU A 77 -12.77 4.70 -3.64
N GLN A 78 -13.84 3.95 -3.90
CA GLN A 78 -14.25 2.82 -3.07
C GLN A 78 -14.57 1.58 -3.90
N GLY A 79 -14.24 0.40 -3.38
CA GLY A 79 -14.55 -0.88 -3.99
C GLY A 79 -13.47 -1.38 -4.92
N ALA A 80 -13.87 -2.18 -5.90
CA ALA A 80 -12.99 -2.76 -6.91
C ALA A 80 -13.57 -2.57 -8.31
N LEU A 81 -12.69 -2.32 -9.28
CA LEU A 81 -13.06 -2.16 -10.68
C LEU A 81 -12.47 -3.29 -11.51
N ALA A 82 -13.34 -4.18 -11.99
CA ALA A 82 -12.91 -5.32 -12.80
C ALA A 82 -12.27 -4.88 -14.12
N SER A 83 -11.55 -5.83 -14.74
CA SER A 83 -10.95 -5.63 -16.07
C SER A 83 -11.97 -5.10 -17.07
N LYS A 84 -11.60 -4.07 -17.83
CA LYS A 84 -12.42 -3.46 -18.89
C LYS A 84 -13.75 -2.89 -18.42
N GLN A 85 -13.93 -2.70 -17.11
CA GLN A 85 -15.13 -2.10 -16.54
C GLN A 85 -14.93 -0.61 -16.25
N LYS A 86 -16.06 0.08 -16.01
CA LYS A 86 -16.14 1.51 -15.79
C LYS A 86 -16.75 1.81 -14.43
N TYR A 87 -16.34 2.91 -13.84
CA TYR A 87 -16.80 3.40 -12.53
C TYR A 87 -17.23 4.85 -12.66
N LEU A 88 -18.48 5.14 -12.30
CA LEU A 88 -19.02 6.48 -12.38
C LEU A 88 -19.14 7.09 -10.99
N ILE A 89 -18.34 8.14 -10.73
CA ILE A 89 -18.52 9.01 -9.59
C ILE A 89 -19.29 10.26 -10.05
N GLY A 90 -20.36 10.63 -9.35
CA GLY A 90 -21.22 11.72 -9.75
C GLY A 90 -21.87 12.45 -8.59
N ARG A 91 -22.46 13.59 -8.88
CA ARG A 91 -23.30 14.30 -7.91
C ARG A 91 -24.64 13.60 -7.70
N SER A 92 -25.31 13.94 -6.60
CA SER A 92 -26.68 13.46 -6.30
C SER A 92 -27.68 13.75 -7.43
N GLU A 93 -27.51 14.88 -8.13
CA GLU A 93 -28.36 15.25 -9.24
C GLU A 93 -28.19 14.32 -10.46
N LEU A 94 -26.96 13.85 -10.71
CA LEU A 94 -26.68 12.84 -11.73
C LEU A 94 -27.18 11.45 -11.28
N GLN A 95 -27.05 11.11 -10.01
CA GLN A 95 -27.59 9.86 -9.45
C GLN A 95 -29.12 9.80 -9.55
N THR A 96 -29.83 10.91 -9.31
CA THR A 96 -31.27 10.98 -9.49
C THR A 96 -31.70 10.65 -10.93
N GLN A 97 -30.86 11.00 -11.92
CA GLN A 97 -31.10 10.72 -13.34
C GLN A 97 -30.75 9.28 -13.73
N LEU A 98 -29.65 8.72 -13.18
CA LEU A 98 -29.04 7.48 -13.65
C LEU A 98 -29.21 6.31 -12.67
N GLY A 99 -29.69 6.56 -11.46
CA GLY A 99 -29.88 5.53 -10.44
C GLY A 99 -28.57 4.80 -10.11
N ASN A 100 -28.64 3.48 -10.14
CA ASN A 100 -27.52 2.59 -9.77
C ASN A 100 -26.33 2.61 -10.74
N LYS A 101 -26.42 3.33 -11.87
CA LYS A 101 -25.24 3.54 -12.72
C LYS A 101 -24.19 4.44 -12.07
N VAL A 102 -24.57 5.31 -11.13
CA VAL A 102 -23.64 6.09 -10.32
C VAL A 102 -23.14 5.22 -9.18
N ASN A 103 -21.88 4.82 -9.26
CA ASN A 103 -21.25 3.93 -8.27
C ASN A 103 -20.91 4.64 -6.95
N GLN A 104 -20.57 5.95 -7.04
CA GLN A 104 -20.24 6.77 -5.87
C GLN A 104 -20.83 8.17 -6.01
N VAL A 105 -21.46 8.65 -4.94
CA VAL A 105 -21.93 10.04 -4.89
C VAL A 105 -20.86 10.90 -4.22
N ALA A 106 -20.56 12.06 -4.86
CA ALA A 106 -19.57 13.00 -4.36
C ALA A 106 -19.95 14.45 -4.68
N GLY A 107 -19.44 15.38 -3.88
CA GLY A 107 -19.68 16.81 -4.03
C GLY A 107 -18.83 17.47 -5.11
N LEU A 108 -18.82 16.93 -6.33
CA LEU A 108 -18.08 17.48 -7.46
C LEU A 108 -18.55 18.90 -7.78
N SER A 109 -17.64 19.85 -7.94
CA SER A 109 -17.96 21.28 -8.13
C SER A 109 -17.28 21.92 -9.33
N PHE A 110 -16.57 21.16 -10.14
CA PHE A 110 -15.92 21.66 -11.36
C PHE A 110 -16.94 22.22 -12.37
N ASN A 111 -16.49 23.15 -13.24
CA ASN A 111 -17.38 23.83 -14.20
C ASN A 111 -16.74 24.06 -15.58
N GLY A 112 -15.68 23.30 -15.89
CA GLY A 112 -15.00 23.31 -17.19
C GLY A 112 -13.71 24.12 -17.26
N ASP A 113 -13.45 25.01 -16.31
CA ASP A 113 -12.19 25.79 -16.20
C ASP A 113 -11.28 25.30 -15.04
N ASP A 114 -11.68 24.20 -14.39
CA ASP A 114 -11.00 23.60 -13.25
C ASP A 114 -10.09 22.44 -13.67
N ALA A 115 -9.08 22.15 -12.83
CA ALA A 115 -8.26 20.98 -13.01
C ALA A 115 -8.71 19.83 -12.09
N ILE A 116 -8.70 18.61 -12.63
CA ILE A 116 -9.03 17.37 -11.94
C ILE A 116 -7.93 16.37 -12.17
N VAL A 117 -7.45 15.75 -11.12
CA VAL A 117 -6.34 14.79 -11.16
C VAL A 117 -6.76 13.47 -10.54
N LEU A 118 -6.54 12.38 -11.23
CA LEU A 118 -6.64 11.03 -10.70
C LEU A 118 -5.28 10.60 -10.18
N LEU A 119 -5.22 10.17 -8.92
CA LEU A 119 -4.00 9.73 -8.28
C LEU A 119 -4.10 8.24 -7.93
N TYR A 120 -2.98 7.55 -8.08
CA TYR A 120 -2.72 6.23 -7.52
C TYR A 120 -1.72 6.38 -6.37
N ARG A 121 -2.14 6.09 -5.13
CA ARG A 121 -1.29 6.21 -3.93
C ARG A 121 -0.53 7.55 -3.85
N GLY A 122 -1.25 8.63 -4.15
CA GLY A 122 -0.70 9.98 -4.12
C GLY A 122 0.12 10.40 -5.36
N THR A 123 0.33 9.50 -6.33
CA THR A 123 1.02 9.79 -7.59
C THR A 123 -0.01 10.05 -8.70
N PRO A 124 0.07 11.16 -9.45
CA PRO A 124 -0.81 11.41 -10.58
C PRO A 124 -0.70 10.31 -11.64
N VAL A 125 -1.85 9.83 -12.11
CA VAL A 125 -1.95 8.80 -13.16
C VAL A 125 -2.80 9.24 -14.34
N ASP A 126 -3.71 10.21 -14.16
CA ASP A 126 -4.47 10.84 -15.23
C ASP A 126 -5.00 12.21 -14.78
N ARG A 127 -5.43 13.04 -15.72
CA ARG A 127 -5.96 14.36 -15.44
C ARG A 127 -6.96 14.85 -16.49
N PHE A 128 -7.74 15.83 -16.08
CA PHE A 128 -8.50 16.73 -16.95
C PHE A 128 -8.17 18.17 -16.54
N GLY A 129 -7.60 18.98 -17.45
CA GLY A 129 -7.13 20.32 -17.15
C GLY A 129 -5.69 20.40 -16.61
N ARG A 130 -5.27 21.60 -16.22
CA ARG A 130 -3.93 21.93 -15.71
C ARG A 130 -4.00 22.65 -14.37
N ILE A 131 -3.26 22.19 -13.39
CA ILE A 131 -3.13 22.86 -12.09
C ILE A 131 -2.45 24.21 -12.29
N GLY A 132 -2.97 25.26 -11.66
CA GLY A 132 -2.39 26.62 -11.71
C GLY A 132 -2.85 27.43 -12.93
N GLU A 133 -3.75 26.91 -13.76
CA GLU A 133 -4.29 27.62 -14.92
C GLU A 133 -5.81 27.66 -14.89
N ARG A 134 -6.38 28.82 -15.27
CA ARG A 134 -7.82 29.04 -15.40
C ARG A 134 -8.13 29.61 -16.77
N PRO A 135 -8.45 28.80 -17.77
CA PRO A 135 -8.81 29.28 -19.10
C PRO A 135 -10.20 29.92 -19.10
N THR A 136 -10.36 31.11 -19.69
CA THR A 136 -11.60 31.92 -19.64
C THR A 136 -12.81 31.18 -20.20
N SER A 137 -12.63 30.41 -21.27
CA SER A 137 -13.69 29.62 -21.92
C SER A 137 -13.66 28.14 -21.58
N GLY A 138 -12.76 27.73 -20.66
CA GLY A 138 -12.43 26.34 -20.41
C GLY A 138 -11.34 25.81 -21.35
N TRP A 139 -11.01 24.56 -21.18
CA TRP A 139 -10.01 23.84 -21.99
C TRP A 139 -10.53 23.59 -23.41
N GLY A 140 -9.63 23.50 -24.40
CA GLY A 140 -9.94 23.26 -25.81
C GLY A 140 -9.78 24.48 -26.69
N THR A 141 -9.82 24.24 -28.02
CA THR A 141 -9.70 25.29 -29.03
C THR A 141 -10.91 25.39 -29.96
N THR A 142 -11.54 24.27 -30.28
CA THR A 142 -12.70 24.20 -31.15
C THR A 142 -14.00 24.09 -30.35
N VAL A 143 -14.03 23.18 -29.35
CA VAL A 143 -15.13 23.08 -28.39
C VAL A 143 -14.55 23.21 -26.99
N TYR A 144 -15.01 24.17 -26.24
CA TYR A 144 -14.53 24.48 -24.91
C TYR A 144 -15.23 23.65 -23.84
N SER A 145 -14.51 23.33 -22.75
CA SER A 145 -15.02 22.46 -21.69
C SER A 145 -16.05 23.09 -20.76
N VAL A 146 -16.16 24.42 -20.72
CA VAL A 146 -17.24 25.09 -19.94
C VAL A 146 -18.59 24.70 -20.50
N ALA A 147 -19.47 24.20 -19.64
CA ALA A 147 -20.81 23.75 -19.97
C ALA A 147 -20.90 22.68 -21.08
N ASN A 148 -19.88 21.83 -21.18
CA ASN A 148 -19.86 20.72 -22.12
C ASN A 148 -19.34 19.42 -21.44
N SER A 149 -19.81 18.29 -21.97
CA SER A 149 -19.35 16.96 -21.56
C SER A 149 -18.48 16.35 -22.64
N PHE A 150 -17.53 15.52 -22.24
CA PHE A 150 -16.51 14.95 -23.13
C PHE A 150 -16.32 13.45 -22.87
N LYS A 151 -15.97 12.73 -23.93
CA LYS A 151 -15.48 11.35 -23.85
C LYS A 151 -14.03 11.29 -24.31
N ARG A 152 -13.23 10.41 -23.76
CA ARG A 152 -11.88 10.14 -24.23
C ARG A 152 -11.93 9.41 -25.56
N VAL A 153 -11.09 9.82 -26.52
CA VAL A 153 -11.14 9.30 -27.89
C VAL A 153 -10.56 7.87 -27.96
N GLN A 154 -9.51 7.56 -27.17
CA GLN A 154 -8.86 6.25 -27.14
C GLN A 154 -8.81 5.74 -25.71
N THR A 155 -9.40 4.57 -25.47
CA THR A 155 -9.41 3.91 -24.16
C THR A 155 -8.49 2.69 -24.08
N ASP A 156 -8.08 2.11 -25.21
CA ASP A 156 -7.25 0.90 -25.23
C ASP A 156 -5.75 1.19 -25.22
N ASN A 157 -5.33 2.36 -25.68
CA ASN A 157 -3.93 2.83 -25.59
C ASN A 157 -3.92 4.36 -25.52
N PRO A 158 -4.39 4.95 -24.42
CA PRO A 158 -4.58 6.40 -24.32
C PRO A 158 -3.23 7.11 -24.23
N VAL A 159 -3.15 8.27 -24.87
CA VAL A 159 -2.10 9.25 -24.55
C VAL A 159 -2.50 9.91 -23.22
N ILE A 160 -1.83 9.54 -22.15
CA ILE A 160 -2.09 10.10 -20.82
C ILE A 160 -0.93 11.00 -20.44
N SER A 161 -1.22 12.28 -20.21
CA SER A 161 -0.28 13.20 -19.60
C SER A 161 -0.42 13.13 -18.07
N VAL A 162 0.53 12.51 -17.41
CA VAL A 162 0.50 12.30 -15.95
C VAL A 162 0.95 13.52 -15.13
N ASP A 163 1.72 14.44 -15.72
CA ASP A 163 2.14 15.67 -15.01
C ASP A 163 1.00 16.69 -15.02
N PRO A 164 0.35 16.94 -13.85
CA PRO A 164 -0.83 17.79 -13.78
C PRO A 164 -0.50 19.30 -13.94
N THR A 165 0.77 19.69 -14.02
CA THR A 165 1.23 21.07 -14.20
C THR A 165 1.67 21.36 -15.64
N SER A 166 1.88 20.34 -16.47
CA SER A 166 2.26 20.51 -17.87
C SER A 166 1.07 21.03 -18.72
N PRO A 167 1.31 21.62 -19.90
CA PRO A 167 0.24 22.05 -20.80
C PRO A 167 -0.80 20.95 -21.03
N PHE A 168 -2.08 21.32 -21.05
CA PHE A 168 -3.19 20.40 -21.27
C PHE A 168 -3.85 20.72 -22.61
N ASP A 169 -3.86 19.74 -23.52
CA ASP A 169 -4.53 19.82 -24.83
C ASP A 169 -5.77 18.91 -24.80
N LEU A 170 -6.95 19.53 -24.68
CA LEU A 170 -8.23 18.83 -24.67
C LEU A 170 -8.48 18.12 -26.00
N ASP A 171 -8.21 18.82 -27.12
CA ASP A 171 -8.60 18.36 -28.45
C ASP A 171 -7.77 17.13 -28.91
N GLN A 172 -6.61 16.92 -28.31
CA GLN A 172 -5.77 15.76 -28.60
C GLN A 172 -6.38 14.45 -28.08
N SER A 173 -7.05 14.46 -26.94
CA SER A 173 -7.43 13.22 -26.23
C SER A 173 -8.93 13.11 -25.97
N TRP A 174 -9.71 14.16 -26.21
CA TRP A 174 -11.10 14.21 -25.83
C TRP A 174 -11.98 14.68 -27.01
N GLN A 175 -13.20 14.17 -27.04
CA GLN A 175 -14.23 14.57 -27.98
C GLN A 175 -15.47 15.03 -27.21
N ALA A 176 -15.99 16.20 -27.58
CA ALA A 176 -17.23 16.69 -26.99
C ALA A 176 -18.42 15.78 -27.33
N TRP A 177 -19.36 15.67 -26.39
CA TRP A 177 -20.64 15.06 -26.68
C TRP A 177 -21.49 16.00 -27.59
N SER A 178 -22.36 15.40 -28.39
CA SER A 178 -23.31 16.16 -29.22
C SER A 178 -24.35 16.88 -28.39
N ASP A 179 -24.75 16.31 -27.25
CA ASP A 179 -25.59 16.92 -26.23
C ASP A 179 -24.97 16.59 -24.84
N ARG A 180 -24.62 17.63 -24.07
CA ARG A 180 -24.07 17.50 -22.74
C ARG A 180 -24.97 16.81 -21.72
N ASN A 181 -26.26 16.65 -22.03
CA ASN A 181 -27.27 15.99 -21.20
C ASN A 181 -27.67 14.60 -21.71
N ASP A 182 -27.08 14.13 -22.79
CA ASP A 182 -27.23 12.73 -23.24
C ASP A 182 -26.34 11.78 -22.44
N PHE A 183 -26.84 11.34 -21.31
CA PHE A 183 -26.13 10.41 -20.41
C PHE A 183 -26.25 8.94 -20.84
N SER A 184 -26.79 8.65 -22.04
CA SER A 184 -26.96 7.26 -22.53
C SER A 184 -25.66 6.48 -22.63
N ASN A 185 -24.55 7.19 -22.90
CA ASN A 185 -23.20 6.63 -23.03
C ASN A 185 -22.50 6.39 -21.69
N LEU A 186 -23.06 6.83 -20.58
CA LEU A 186 -22.51 6.54 -19.27
C LEU A 186 -22.89 5.13 -18.86
N SER A 187 -21.89 4.32 -18.65
CA SER A 187 -22.04 2.94 -18.24
C SER A 187 -21.22 2.67 -16.97
N GLY A 188 -21.66 3.28 -15.86
CA GLY A 188 -21.18 2.81 -14.57
C GLY A 188 -21.38 1.32 -14.49
N SER A 189 -20.36 0.57 -14.12
CA SER A 189 -20.50 -0.88 -13.96
C SER A 189 -21.59 -1.17 -12.96
N THR A 190 -22.54 -2.02 -13.33
CA THR A 190 -23.41 -2.69 -12.38
C THR A 190 -22.66 -3.80 -11.65
N THR A 191 -21.34 -3.72 -11.56
CA THR A 191 -20.65 -4.56 -10.60
C THR A 191 -21.27 -4.20 -9.26
N THR A 192 -22.14 -5.07 -8.77
CA THR A 192 -22.26 -5.24 -7.34
C THR A 192 -20.85 -5.11 -6.83
N LEU A 193 -20.57 -4.07 -6.05
CA LEU A 193 -19.37 -4.03 -5.21
C LEU A 193 -19.17 -5.46 -4.78
N PRO A 194 -17.96 -6.07 -4.92
CA PRO A 194 -17.78 -7.34 -4.26
C PRO A 194 -18.40 -7.09 -2.88
N VAL A 195 -19.48 -7.79 -2.60
CA VAL A 195 -20.11 -7.69 -1.29
C VAL A 195 -18.94 -7.83 -0.39
N ASN A 196 -18.67 -6.82 0.42
CA ASN A 196 -17.66 -6.92 1.46
C ASN A 196 -18.08 -8.20 2.17
N GLU A 197 -17.50 -9.35 1.74
CA GLU A 197 -17.82 -10.60 2.38
C GLU A 197 -17.44 -10.37 3.81
N SER A 198 -18.44 -10.13 4.64
CA SER A 198 -18.20 -9.82 6.03
C SER A 198 -17.43 -11.02 6.57
N VAL A 199 -16.17 -10.78 6.85
CA VAL A 199 -15.30 -11.82 7.38
C VAL A 199 -15.83 -12.15 8.77
N SER A 200 -16.17 -13.40 8.97
CA SER A 200 -16.61 -13.93 10.25
C SER A 200 -15.68 -15.05 10.69
N CYS A 201 -15.78 -15.49 11.92
CA CYS A 201 -14.95 -16.57 12.44
C CYS A 201 -15.15 -17.92 11.72
N SER A 202 -16.20 -18.08 10.94
CA SER A 202 -16.45 -19.25 10.08
C SER A 202 -15.92 -19.09 8.65
N SER A 203 -15.41 -17.91 8.27
CA SER A 203 -14.88 -17.67 6.92
C SER A 203 -13.63 -18.52 6.69
N ALA A 204 -13.48 -19.03 5.47
CA ALA A 204 -12.24 -19.66 5.03
C ALA A 204 -11.09 -18.65 5.00
N ASP A 205 -9.90 -19.10 5.37
CA ASP A 205 -8.70 -18.28 5.42
C ASP A 205 -7.54 -18.89 4.62
N THR A 206 -6.65 -18.02 4.16
CA THR A 206 -5.39 -18.42 3.53
C THR A 206 -4.33 -18.60 4.61
N PRO A 207 -3.65 -19.78 4.69
CA PRO A 207 -2.55 -19.95 5.64
C PRO A 207 -1.48 -18.87 5.46
N ILE A 208 -1.03 -18.28 6.57
CA ILE A 208 -0.02 -17.20 6.54
C ILE A 208 1.25 -17.67 5.84
N ALA A 209 1.68 -18.90 6.07
CA ALA A 209 2.85 -19.50 5.44
C ALA A 209 2.82 -19.51 3.90
N ASN A 210 1.63 -19.48 3.29
CA ASN A 210 1.45 -19.50 1.85
C ASN A 210 1.54 -18.10 1.22
N LEU A 211 1.45 -17.04 2.02
CA LEU A 211 1.42 -15.67 1.51
C LEU A 211 2.72 -15.25 0.80
N ALA A 212 3.85 -15.83 1.17
CA ALA A 212 5.13 -15.57 0.50
C ALA A 212 5.13 -15.96 -0.99
N GLN A 213 4.25 -16.87 -1.40
CA GLN A 213 4.10 -17.36 -2.77
C GLN A 213 2.81 -16.85 -3.42
N SER A 214 2.03 -16.05 -2.70
CA SER A 214 0.76 -15.52 -3.16
C SER A 214 0.94 -14.23 -3.97
N THR A 215 -0.01 -13.95 -4.84
CA THR A 215 0.00 -12.74 -5.67
C THR A 215 -0.13 -11.50 -4.80
N GLN A 216 0.84 -10.59 -4.87
CA GLN A 216 0.78 -9.32 -4.17
C GLN A 216 -0.31 -8.40 -4.74
N ASN A 217 -0.72 -7.42 -3.95
CA ASN A 217 -1.80 -6.47 -4.26
C ASN A 217 -3.18 -7.11 -4.45
N GLN A 218 -3.38 -8.31 -3.91
CA GLN A 218 -4.67 -8.98 -3.79
C GLN A 218 -5.11 -9.04 -2.33
N ASN A 219 -6.43 -9.13 -2.11
CA ASN A 219 -7.00 -9.25 -0.77
C ASN A 219 -7.02 -10.71 -0.33
N TYR A 220 -6.52 -10.95 0.87
CA TYR A 220 -6.53 -12.27 1.51
C TYR A 220 -7.24 -12.19 2.85
N THR A 221 -8.03 -13.21 3.14
CA THR A 221 -8.54 -13.46 4.48
C THR A 221 -7.52 -14.30 5.21
N ILE A 222 -7.08 -13.85 6.37
CA ILE A 222 -6.06 -14.53 7.18
C ILE A 222 -6.52 -14.66 8.63
N ARG A 223 -6.02 -15.67 9.30
CA ARG A 223 -6.31 -15.98 10.71
C ARG A 223 -5.01 -16.20 11.48
N GLY A 224 -4.98 -15.75 12.73
CA GLY A 224 -3.85 -15.99 13.62
C GLY A 224 -4.08 -15.37 14.99
N VAL A 225 -3.15 -15.65 15.92
CA VAL A 225 -3.13 -15.06 17.26
C VAL A 225 -2.27 -13.80 17.22
N ILE A 226 -2.74 -12.70 17.83
CA ILE A 226 -1.95 -11.46 17.96
C ILE A 226 -0.83 -11.71 18.98
N THR A 227 0.43 -11.61 18.51
CA THR A 227 1.62 -11.87 19.32
C THR A 227 2.32 -10.60 19.79
N ALA A 228 2.18 -9.50 19.05
CA ALA A 228 2.74 -8.20 19.41
C ALA A 228 1.88 -7.07 18.83
N ASP A 229 1.73 -5.96 19.56
CA ASP A 229 0.90 -4.82 19.19
C ASP A 229 1.69 -3.52 19.30
N TYR A 230 1.84 -2.81 18.18
CA TYR A 230 2.56 -1.54 18.01
C TYR A 230 1.63 -0.42 17.54
N ARG A 231 0.32 -0.51 17.87
CA ARG A 231 -0.68 0.52 17.53
C ARG A 231 -0.68 1.71 18.50
N TYR A 232 0.23 1.74 19.44
CA TYR A 232 0.40 2.88 20.33
C TYR A 232 1.06 4.07 19.63
N SER A 233 0.99 5.24 20.26
CA SER A 233 1.60 6.47 19.73
C SER A 233 3.10 6.29 19.47
N ASN A 234 3.55 6.63 18.26
CA ASN A 234 4.92 6.45 17.79
C ASN A 234 5.38 4.98 17.66
N GLY A 235 4.47 4.00 17.73
CA GLY A 235 4.75 2.62 17.35
C GLY A 235 4.70 2.41 15.84
N PHE A 236 4.79 1.17 15.40
CA PHE A 236 4.83 0.83 13.97
C PHE A 236 3.47 0.89 13.25
N SER A 237 2.43 1.38 13.92
CA SER A 237 1.07 1.49 13.37
C SER A 237 0.50 0.13 12.91
N GLY A 238 0.66 -0.89 13.71
CA GLY A 238 0.17 -2.22 13.38
C GLY A 238 0.47 -3.25 14.44
N PHE A 239 0.24 -4.51 14.11
CA PHE A 239 0.47 -5.64 15.00
C PHE A 239 0.91 -6.88 14.22
N TYR A 240 1.52 -7.84 14.91
CA TYR A 240 1.84 -9.13 14.33
C TYR A 240 0.79 -10.17 14.71
N ILE A 241 0.43 -11.01 13.73
CA ILE A 241 -0.34 -12.25 13.98
C ILE A 241 0.47 -13.46 13.56
N GLN A 242 0.30 -14.54 14.29
CA GLN A 242 0.99 -15.81 14.04
C GLN A 242 0.00 -16.97 14.07
N THR A 243 0.19 -17.90 13.16
CA THR A 243 -0.55 -19.17 13.12
C THR A 243 -0.25 -19.99 14.37
N PRO A 244 -1.24 -20.56 15.09
CA PRO A 244 -1.03 -21.50 16.19
C PRO A 244 -0.06 -22.63 15.82
N ASP A 245 0.82 -23.03 16.75
CA ASP A 245 1.88 -24.02 16.51
C ASP A 245 1.36 -25.35 15.97
N SER A 246 0.17 -25.78 16.41
CA SER A 246 -0.49 -27.01 15.93
C SER A 246 -0.86 -26.98 14.44
N LYS A 247 -0.89 -25.78 13.83
CA LYS A 247 -1.24 -25.56 12.41
C LYS A 247 -0.08 -24.96 11.60
N ALA A 248 1.06 -24.73 12.26
CA ALA A 248 2.20 -24.06 11.64
C ALA A 248 2.88 -24.93 10.56
N THR A 249 3.29 -24.30 9.47
CA THR A 249 4.08 -24.95 8.43
C THR A 249 5.56 -24.94 8.83
N PRO A 250 6.23 -26.08 8.86
CA PRO A 250 7.63 -26.16 9.28
C PRO A 250 8.58 -25.37 8.37
N ASN A 251 9.66 -24.83 8.95
CA ASN A 251 10.78 -24.20 8.26
C ASN A 251 10.47 -22.94 7.42
N VAL A 252 9.33 -22.34 7.60
CA VAL A 252 8.93 -21.05 6.99
C VAL A 252 8.34 -20.15 8.06
N SER A 253 8.24 -18.85 7.76
CA SER A 253 7.50 -17.94 8.64
C SER A 253 6.01 -18.27 8.64
N ASN A 254 5.42 -18.31 9.81
CA ASN A 254 3.98 -18.48 10.04
C ASN A 254 3.34 -17.21 10.63
N ALA A 255 3.99 -16.07 10.46
CA ALA A 255 3.53 -14.78 10.99
C ALA A 255 3.58 -13.70 9.93
N ILE A 256 2.77 -12.66 10.13
CA ILE A 256 2.71 -11.51 9.25
C ILE A 256 2.37 -10.24 10.03
N PHE A 257 2.89 -9.12 9.56
CA PHE A 257 2.54 -7.80 10.06
C PHE A 257 1.22 -7.33 9.44
N VAL A 258 0.35 -6.75 10.25
CA VAL A 258 -0.90 -6.12 9.85
C VAL A 258 -0.77 -4.63 10.09
N TYR A 259 -0.66 -3.85 9.01
CA TYR A 259 -0.50 -2.41 9.07
C TYR A 259 -1.86 -1.71 9.15
N ILE A 260 -2.03 -0.84 10.14
CA ILE A 260 -3.23 -0.03 10.36
C ILE A 260 -2.78 1.42 10.58
N PRO A 261 -2.89 2.29 9.58
CA PRO A 261 -2.49 3.69 9.74
C PRO A 261 -3.33 4.39 10.80
N ALA A 262 -2.76 5.39 11.47
CA ALA A 262 -3.44 6.14 12.54
C ALA A 262 -4.76 6.80 12.08
N SER A 263 -4.90 7.06 10.78
CA SER A 263 -6.13 7.58 10.16
C SER A 263 -7.22 6.51 9.94
N SER A 264 -6.91 5.24 10.16
CA SER A 264 -7.85 4.13 9.95
C SER A 264 -8.91 4.11 11.05
N ALA A 265 -10.16 3.87 10.65
CA ALA A 265 -11.26 3.64 11.59
C ALA A 265 -11.34 2.19 12.10
N VAL A 266 -10.53 1.29 11.56
CA VAL A 266 -10.50 -0.15 11.90
C VAL A 266 -10.15 -0.35 13.37
N LYS A 267 -10.94 -1.18 14.03
CA LYS A 267 -10.81 -1.51 15.46
C LYS A 267 -10.77 -3.02 15.68
N GLY A 268 -10.46 -3.39 16.91
CA GLY A 268 -10.54 -4.77 17.43
C GLY A 268 -9.18 -5.43 17.60
N GLY A 269 -9.23 -6.60 18.23
CA GLY A 269 -8.10 -7.45 18.57
C GLY A 269 -7.13 -6.86 19.60
N GLN A 270 -6.69 -7.69 20.50
CA GLN A 270 -5.62 -7.40 21.48
C GLN A 270 -4.65 -8.59 21.56
N ILE A 271 -3.48 -8.38 22.17
CA ILE A 271 -2.49 -9.45 22.32
C ILE A 271 -3.13 -10.67 22.97
N GLY A 272 -2.92 -11.85 22.38
CA GLY A 272 -3.51 -13.12 22.81
C GLY A 272 -4.86 -13.45 22.17
N ASP A 273 -5.49 -12.54 21.45
CA ASP A 273 -6.71 -12.86 20.71
C ASP A 273 -6.38 -13.63 19.42
N GLU A 274 -7.12 -14.71 19.16
CA GLU A 274 -7.20 -15.29 17.82
C GLU A 274 -8.17 -14.46 16.99
N VAL A 275 -7.67 -13.88 15.92
CA VAL A 275 -8.41 -12.96 15.06
C VAL A 275 -8.47 -13.48 13.64
N ILE A 276 -9.52 -13.05 12.92
CA ILE A 276 -9.63 -13.19 11.47
C ILE A 276 -9.85 -11.79 10.87
N LEU A 277 -9.18 -11.53 9.78
CA LEU A 277 -9.26 -10.25 9.09
C LEU A 277 -9.04 -10.43 7.58
N ARG A 278 -9.50 -9.46 6.80
CA ARG A 278 -9.29 -9.41 5.35
C ARG A 278 -8.64 -8.10 4.97
N GLY A 279 -7.55 -8.17 4.24
CA GLY A 279 -6.83 -7.01 3.76
C GLY A 279 -5.92 -7.36 2.58
N ARG A 280 -5.25 -6.35 2.05
CA ARG A 280 -4.41 -6.46 0.88
C ARG A 280 -3.00 -6.93 1.26
N LEU A 281 -2.49 -7.95 0.57
CA LEU A 281 -1.10 -8.40 0.71
C LEU A 281 -0.17 -7.46 -0.05
N THR A 282 0.78 -6.86 0.66
CA THR A 282 1.80 -5.97 0.08
C THR A 282 3.19 -6.32 0.58
N ASN A 283 4.20 -5.79 -0.10
CA ASN A 283 5.58 -5.87 0.34
C ASN A 283 6.06 -4.45 0.68
N TYR A 284 6.45 -4.23 1.92
CA TYR A 284 7.04 -2.99 2.38
C TYR A 284 8.47 -3.25 2.86
N GLN A 285 9.47 -2.69 2.20
CA GLN A 285 10.88 -2.85 2.52
C GLN A 285 11.33 -4.31 2.73
N ASN A 286 10.94 -5.20 1.81
CA ASN A 286 11.19 -6.64 1.83
C ASN A 286 10.48 -7.42 2.96
N GLN A 287 9.52 -6.81 3.62
CA GLN A 287 8.63 -7.48 4.55
C GLN A 287 7.23 -7.57 3.96
N LEU A 288 6.68 -8.78 3.92
CA LEU A 288 5.26 -8.96 3.60
C LEU A 288 4.40 -8.43 4.75
N GLN A 289 3.33 -7.74 4.38
CA GLN A 289 2.34 -7.23 5.32
C GLN A 289 0.95 -7.28 4.72
N ILE A 290 -0.05 -7.27 5.58
CA ILE A 290 -1.44 -6.98 5.22
C ILE A 290 -1.71 -5.51 5.53
N ASP A 291 -2.24 -4.78 4.56
CA ASP A 291 -2.70 -3.41 4.74
C ASP A 291 -4.15 -3.25 4.23
N GLN A 292 -4.69 -2.04 4.28
CA GLN A 292 -6.03 -1.70 3.77
C GLN A 292 -7.11 -2.71 4.19
N LEU A 293 -7.23 -2.91 5.49
CA LEU A 293 -8.29 -3.75 6.06
C LEU A 293 -9.66 -3.25 5.63
N GLN A 294 -10.51 -4.17 5.20
CA GLN A 294 -11.83 -3.85 4.61
C GLN A 294 -12.94 -3.72 5.66
N GLN A 295 -12.69 -4.16 6.89
CA GLN A 295 -13.61 -4.11 8.01
C GLN A 295 -12.85 -4.17 9.34
N ASP A 296 -13.58 -4.03 10.45
CA ASP A 296 -13.05 -4.25 11.79
C ASP A 296 -12.52 -5.68 11.96
N ILE A 297 -11.49 -5.82 12.79
CA ILE A 297 -10.86 -7.10 13.11
C ILE A 297 -11.86 -7.94 13.92
N GLN A 298 -12.13 -9.15 13.45
CA GLN A 298 -13.02 -10.06 14.15
C GLN A 298 -12.24 -10.91 15.14
N THR A 299 -12.50 -10.75 16.44
CA THR A 299 -11.96 -11.64 17.48
C THR A 299 -12.79 -12.93 17.50
N CYS A 300 -12.13 -14.05 17.26
CA CYS A 300 -12.77 -15.37 17.23
C CYS A 300 -12.64 -16.08 18.59
N ASN A 301 -11.48 -16.02 19.19
CA ASN A 301 -11.24 -16.57 20.52
C ASN A 301 -10.31 -15.64 21.30
N GLN A 302 -10.48 -15.57 22.62
CA GLN A 302 -9.64 -14.77 23.51
C GLN A 302 -8.69 -15.65 24.33
N ASN A 303 -7.62 -15.07 24.82
CA ASN A 303 -6.63 -15.73 25.69
C ASN A 303 -5.93 -16.94 25.03
N MET A 304 -5.66 -16.84 23.72
CA MET A 304 -5.03 -17.89 22.91
C MET A 304 -3.51 -17.78 22.86
N ALA A 305 -2.87 -16.91 23.65
CA ALA A 305 -1.42 -16.69 23.64
C ALA A 305 -0.62 -18.00 23.86
N SER A 306 -1.15 -18.92 24.68
CA SER A 306 -0.52 -20.21 24.96
C SER A 306 -0.41 -21.16 23.76
N LEU A 307 -1.16 -20.88 22.68
CA LEU A 307 -1.09 -21.64 21.42
C LEU A 307 0.17 -21.29 20.58
N ILE A 308 0.90 -20.27 20.99
CA ILE A 308 2.14 -19.82 20.35
C ILE A 308 3.29 -19.99 21.34
N GLN A 309 4.23 -20.86 21.01
CA GLN A 309 5.47 -20.98 21.78
C GLN A 309 6.58 -20.19 21.07
N PRO A 310 7.39 -19.40 21.78
CA PRO A 310 8.51 -18.68 21.18
C PRO A 310 9.47 -19.65 20.50
N LEU A 311 9.72 -19.44 19.20
CA LEU A 311 10.65 -20.26 18.43
C LEU A 311 12.10 -19.92 18.79
N ASP A 312 12.95 -20.91 19.00
CA ASP A 312 14.39 -20.70 19.25
C ASP A 312 15.07 -20.08 18.03
N LEU A 313 15.55 -18.85 18.18
CA LEU A 313 16.38 -18.18 17.20
C LEU A 313 17.83 -18.31 17.63
N ASN A 314 18.61 -19.04 16.85
CA ASN A 314 20.04 -19.27 17.13
C ASN A 314 20.92 -18.55 16.12
N LEU A 315 21.98 -17.92 16.60
CA LEU A 315 23.06 -17.38 15.77
C LEU A 315 24.22 -18.40 15.70
N PRO A 316 25.02 -18.40 14.63
CA PRO A 316 24.87 -17.59 13.43
C PRO A 316 23.72 -18.09 12.55
N PHE A 317 23.18 -17.20 11.72
CA PHE A 317 22.33 -17.61 10.62
C PHE A 317 23.14 -18.44 9.61
N THR A 318 22.45 -19.35 8.90
CA THR A 318 23.10 -20.13 7.81
C THR A 318 23.17 -19.32 6.52
N SER A 319 22.23 -18.42 6.31
CA SER A 319 22.13 -17.51 5.17
C SER A 319 21.30 -16.29 5.56
N LEU A 320 21.49 -15.15 4.88
CA LEU A 320 20.69 -13.95 5.04
C LEU A 320 19.61 -13.79 3.98
N THR A 321 19.69 -14.58 2.90
CA THR A 321 18.83 -14.44 1.71
C THR A 321 17.88 -15.60 1.49
N ASP A 322 18.20 -16.79 2.01
CA ASP A 322 17.38 -17.98 1.82
C ASP A 322 16.06 -17.88 2.59
N ASN A 323 15.03 -18.52 2.05
CA ASN A 323 13.69 -18.50 2.62
C ASN A 323 13.44 -19.60 3.65
N THR A 324 14.34 -20.59 3.75
CA THR A 324 14.20 -21.77 4.60
C THR A 324 15.49 -22.01 5.42
N GLY A 325 15.38 -22.80 6.47
CA GLY A 325 16.50 -23.09 7.36
C GLY A 325 16.65 -22.04 8.47
N ASN A 326 17.85 -21.93 9.04
CA ASN A 326 18.16 -20.94 10.08
C ASN A 326 18.50 -19.58 9.44
N THR A 327 17.48 -18.85 8.99
CA THR A 327 17.61 -17.60 8.25
C THR A 327 16.66 -16.53 8.81
N PRO A 328 16.96 -15.23 8.67
CA PRO A 328 16.06 -14.17 9.15
C PRO A 328 14.64 -14.30 8.61
N LYS A 329 14.47 -14.74 7.37
CA LYS A 329 13.15 -14.86 6.73
C LYS A 329 12.26 -15.91 7.37
N ARG A 330 12.84 -16.98 7.90
CA ARG A 330 12.10 -18.01 8.65
C ARG A 330 11.43 -17.43 9.88
N TYR A 331 12.09 -16.48 10.53
CA TYR A 331 11.62 -15.88 11.80
C TYR A 331 10.84 -14.59 11.59
N GLN A 332 10.68 -14.14 10.37
CA GLN A 332 10.05 -12.85 10.06
C GLN A 332 8.66 -12.76 10.69
N GLY A 333 8.47 -11.79 11.58
CA GLY A 333 7.21 -11.54 12.29
C GLY A 333 6.86 -12.54 13.39
N MET A 334 7.63 -13.62 13.58
CA MET A 334 7.33 -14.66 14.57
C MET A 334 7.78 -14.24 15.97
N LEU A 335 7.07 -14.75 16.96
CA LEU A 335 7.52 -14.70 18.36
C LEU A 335 8.72 -15.61 18.53
N VAL A 336 9.86 -15.05 18.96
CA VAL A 336 11.13 -15.79 19.10
C VAL A 336 11.70 -15.61 20.49
N LYS A 337 12.54 -16.56 20.90
CA LYS A 337 13.43 -16.42 22.05
C LYS A 337 14.88 -16.66 21.60
N LEU A 338 15.80 -16.01 22.26
CA LEU A 338 17.24 -16.11 22.04
C LEU A 338 17.83 -16.94 23.18
N PRO A 339 18.02 -18.28 23.01
CA PRO A 339 18.48 -19.13 24.10
C PRO A 339 19.98 -18.97 24.38
N GLN A 340 20.72 -18.36 23.46
CA GLN A 340 22.16 -18.15 23.56
C GLN A 340 22.44 -16.84 24.33
N THR A 341 23.54 -16.86 25.10
CA THR A 341 24.09 -15.62 25.67
C THR A 341 24.70 -14.77 24.57
N LEU A 342 24.12 -13.57 24.37
CA LEU A 342 24.57 -12.60 23.36
C LEU A 342 25.34 -11.46 24.02
N THR A 343 26.24 -10.88 23.24
CA THR A 343 27.05 -9.72 23.61
C THR A 343 26.53 -8.49 22.86
N VAL A 344 26.39 -7.34 23.56
CA VAL A 344 26.18 -6.05 22.90
C VAL A 344 27.47 -5.70 22.16
N SER A 345 27.45 -5.83 20.85
CA SER A 345 28.60 -5.54 19.98
C SER A 345 28.62 -4.11 19.45
N GLU A 346 27.46 -3.44 19.44
CA GLU A 346 27.35 -2.05 19.04
C GLU A 346 26.14 -1.39 19.71
N ASN A 347 26.32 -0.14 20.19
CA ASN A 347 25.29 0.66 20.84
C ASN A 347 25.17 2.09 20.25
N TYR A 348 25.78 2.35 19.10
CA TYR A 348 25.81 3.69 18.48
C TYR A 348 24.41 4.27 18.28
N ASN A 349 23.47 3.44 17.86
CA ASN A 349 22.10 3.81 17.59
C ASN A 349 21.19 3.83 18.83
N PHE A 350 21.66 3.35 19.98
CA PHE A 350 20.81 3.16 21.15
C PHE A 350 20.19 4.46 21.65
N GLY A 351 20.98 5.51 21.84
CA GLY A 351 20.47 6.78 22.35
C GLY A 351 19.50 7.48 21.41
N ARG A 352 19.65 7.30 20.10
CA ARG A 352 18.82 7.95 19.10
C ARG A 352 17.62 7.15 18.63
N TYR A 353 17.80 5.85 18.40
CA TYR A 353 16.79 4.98 17.76
C TYR A 353 16.33 3.83 18.65
N GLY A 354 16.95 3.59 19.80
CA GLY A 354 16.63 2.46 20.67
C GLY A 354 17.20 1.13 20.20
N GLU A 355 18.17 1.13 19.27
CA GLU A 355 18.73 -0.07 18.66
C GLU A 355 20.04 -0.50 19.31
N LEU A 356 20.16 -1.81 19.54
CA LEU A 356 21.40 -2.47 19.99
C LEU A 356 21.77 -3.59 19.01
N SER A 357 23.03 -3.67 18.59
CA SER A 357 23.51 -4.85 17.88
C SER A 357 23.92 -5.91 18.90
N LEU A 358 23.28 -7.07 18.86
CA LEU A 358 23.57 -8.25 19.67
C LEU A 358 24.23 -9.33 18.82
N SER A 359 25.26 -10.01 19.33
CA SER A 359 26.01 -11.02 18.57
C SER A 359 26.53 -12.16 19.45
N LEU A 360 26.92 -13.25 18.80
CA LEU A 360 27.70 -14.33 19.46
C LEU A 360 29.12 -13.86 19.74
N GLY A 361 29.34 -13.40 20.98
CA GLY A 361 30.65 -12.87 21.39
C GLY A 361 31.00 -11.56 20.70
N ARG A 362 32.22 -11.10 20.87
CA ARG A 362 32.71 -9.83 20.33
C ARG A 362 32.92 -9.95 18.82
N LEU A 363 32.42 -8.99 18.07
CA LEU A 363 32.73 -8.83 16.64
C LEU A 363 33.90 -7.87 16.45
N PHE A 364 34.90 -8.30 15.68
CA PHE A 364 36.06 -7.48 15.33
C PHE A 364 35.83 -6.82 13.96
N ILE A 365 36.27 -5.59 13.82
CA ILE A 365 36.31 -4.91 12.51
C ILE A 365 37.32 -5.69 11.65
N PRO A 366 36.93 -6.19 10.45
CA PRO A 366 37.80 -7.07 9.65
C PRO A 366 39.17 -6.47 9.35
N THR A 367 39.24 -5.16 9.09
CA THR A 367 40.49 -4.46 8.78
C THR A 367 41.39 -4.24 10.00
N ASN A 368 40.94 -4.53 11.22
CA ASN A 368 41.78 -4.54 12.41
C ASN A 368 42.60 -5.82 12.51
N LEU A 369 42.20 -6.90 11.84
CA LEU A 369 42.84 -8.20 11.89
C LEU A 369 43.52 -8.60 10.59
N TYR A 370 42.99 -8.12 9.44
CA TYR A 370 43.44 -8.54 8.11
C TYR A 370 43.60 -7.31 7.19
N PRO A 371 44.48 -7.40 6.16
CA PRO A 371 44.60 -6.35 5.17
C PRO A 371 43.26 -6.05 4.49
N ALA A 372 43.00 -4.78 4.21
CA ALA A 372 41.79 -4.37 3.48
C ALA A 372 41.68 -5.13 2.15
N LEU A 373 40.45 -5.53 1.79
CA LEU A 373 40.13 -6.29 0.58
C LEU A 373 40.68 -7.72 0.48
N SER A 374 41.43 -8.20 1.47
CA SER A 374 41.89 -9.60 1.54
C SER A 374 40.68 -10.56 1.62
N ASN A 375 40.89 -11.82 1.26
CA ASN A 375 39.85 -12.85 1.37
C ASN A 375 39.45 -13.10 2.81
N GLU A 376 40.41 -13.03 3.75
CA GLU A 376 40.21 -13.19 5.19
C GLU A 376 39.35 -12.05 5.75
N ALA A 377 39.59 -10.78 5.34
CA ALA A 377 38.79 -9.65 5.74
C ALA A 377 37.34 -9.80 5.23
N LYS A 378 37.14 -10.22 3.98
CA LYS A 378 35.81 -10.48 3.40
C LYS A 378 35.08 -11.63 4.11
N ALA A 379 35.79 -12.73 4.41
CA ALA A 379 35.21 -13.85 5.11
C ALA A 379 34.77 -13.48 6.53
N LEU A 380 35.58 -12.72 7.27
CA LEU A 380 35.21 -12.23 8.60
C LEU A 380 34.03 -11.25 8.54
N ALA A 381 33.99 -10.37 7.54
CA ALA A 381 32.85 -9.46 7.35
C ALA A 381 31.55 -10.25 7.15
N GLN A 382 31.57 -11.29 6.32
CA GLN A 382 30.42 -12.16 6.10
C GLN A 382 30.02 -12.93 7.37
N GLN A 383 30.96 -13.47 8.09
CA GLN A 383 30.72 -14.17 9.36
C GLN A 383 30.09 -13.22 10.40
N ASN A 384 30.56 -11.97 10.50
CA ASN A 384 30.02 -10.97 11.40
C ASN A 384 28.55 -10.68 11.08
N LEU A 385 28.18 -10.59 9.78
CA LEU A 385 26.79 -10.37 9.35
C LEU A 385 25.87 -11.53 9.76
N LEU A 386 26.34 -12.78 9.66
CA LEU A 386 25.57 -13.96 10.03
C LEU A 386 25.43 -14.10 11.56
N SER A 387 26.36 -13.52 12.33
CA SER A 387 26.49 -13.74 13.77
C SER A 387 25.83 -12.66 14.63
N LYS A 388 25.05 -11.75 14.03
CA LYS A 388 24.42 -10.64 14.76
C LYS A 388 22.95 -10.46 14.45
N ILE A 389 22.23 -9.84 15.37
CA ILE A 389 20.85 -9.37 15.25
C ILE A 389 20.75 -7.97 15.85
N ILE A 390 19.85 -7.15 15.32
CA ILE A 390 19.51 -5.86 15.90
C ILE A 390 18.31 -6.04 16.83
N PHE A 391 18.46 -5.59 18.06
CA PHE A 391 17.38 -5.42 19.02
C PHE A 391 16.90 -3.98 18.95
N ASP A 392 15.59 -3.78 18.75
CA ASP A 392 14.92 -2.49 18.57
C ASP A 392 13.78 -2.34 19.60
N ASP A 393 13.57 -1.13 20.11
CA ASP A 393 12.58 -0.87 21.15
C ASP A 393 11.13 -0.74 20.65
N GLY A 394 10.89 -0.80 19.35
CA GLY A 394 9.56 -0.75 18.73
C GLY A 394 8.98 0.65 18.56
N TYR A 395 9.76 1.72 18.69
CA TYR A 395 9.32 3.09 18.51
C TYR A 395 9.90 3.76 17.27
N ASN A 396 9.07 4.50 16.56
CA ASN A 396 9.45 5.26 15.35
C ASN A 396 10.11 6.61 15.63
N ASN A 397 9.96 7.16 16.83
CA ASN A 397 10.51 8.47 17.19
C ASN A 397 11.96 8.35 17.67
N GLN A 398 12.72 9.42 17.40
CA GLN A 398 14.10 9.53 17.85
C GLN A 398 14.19 10.12 19.26
N ASN A 399 15.28 9.81 19.98
CA ASN A 399 15.64 10.39 21.28
C ASN A 399 14.53 10.25 22.33
N GLN A 400 13.90 9.10 22.43
CA GLN A 400 12.85 8.86 23.41
C GLN A 400 13.45 8.85 24.81
N ILE A 401 12.83 9.58 25.74
CA ILE A 401 13.25 9.62 27.14
C ILE A 401 12.78 8.34 27.84
N GLY A 402 13.64 7.71 28.64
CA GLY A 402 13.29 6.54 29.45
C GLY A 402 13.58 5.17 28.83
N ARG A 403 14.42 5.11 27.82
CA ARG A 403 14.97 3.85 27.25
C ARG A 403 15.93 3.17 28.20
#